data_5678605103477f24a051ab01e5807863
#
_entry.id   5678605103477f24a051ab01e5807863
#
_cell.length_a   1.000
_cell.length_b   1.000
_cell.length_c   1.000
_cell.angle_alpha   90.00
_cell.angle_beta   90.00
_cell.angle_gamma   90.00
#
_symmetry.space_group_name_H-M   'P 1'
#
loop_
_entity.id
_entity.type
_entity.pdbx_description
1 polymer ?
#
loop_
_entity_poly.entity_id
_entity_poly.type
_entity_poly.pdbx_seq_one_letter_code
_entity_poly.pdbx_strand_id
1 'polypeptide(L)'
;PRVRRQRQMCIRDRSGTMDFQLSRHSLPLLLKNVHDSQQLNMPPGVELLLDIPEGSKKYMVTDNVRLQQVVNNLINNAAKFTTSGSITFGYTEDEDGYTSLFVEDTGKGISKEGVRHIFERFYKVDNFTQGAGLGLSICQTIVERLHGTISVTSEEGKGTRFTVRLPDISE
;
A
#
# COMPACT_ATOMS: atom_id res chain seq x y z
N PRO A 1 25.23 19.28 21.41
CA PRO A 1 23.86 19.03 20.95
C PRO A 1 23.56 17.55 21.15
N ARG A 2 22.60 17.27 22.03
CA ARG A 2 22.15 15.89 22.23
C ARG A 2 21.33 15.50 21.01
N VAL A 3 21.92 14.70 20.12
CA VAL A 3 21.17 14.00 19.09
C VAL A 3 20.19 13.08 19.81
N ARG A 4 18.90 13.40 19.80
CA ARG A 4 17.85 12.47 20.25
C ARG A 4 17.96 11.25 19.36
N ARG A 5 18.53 10.16 19.86
CA ARG A 5 18.41 8.85 19.21
C ARG A 5 16.92 8.55 19.15
N GLN A 6 16.36 8.57 17.94
CA GLN A 6 15.03 8.02 17.70
C GLN A 6 15.07 6.58 18.23
N ARG A 7 14.26 6.31 19.26
CA ARG A 7 14.12 4.94 19.76
C ARG A 7 13.42 4.13 18.68
N GLN A 8 14.17 3.31 17.97
CA GLN A 8 13.62 2.29 17.12
C GLN A 8 12.93 1.24 17.98
N MET A 9 11.64 1.07 17.81
CA MET A 9 10.86 0.06 18.51
C MET A 9 10.78 -1.18 17.61
N CYS A 10 11.52 -2.24 17.99
CA CYS A 10 11.44 -3.53 17.30
C CYS A 10 10.27 -4.34 17.86
N ILE A 11 9.31 -4.68 17.02
CA ILE A 11 8.26 -5.63 17.35
C ILE A 11 8.65 -6.97 16.72
N ARG A 12 9.04 -7.93 17.56
CA ARG A 12 9.23 -9.32 17.11
C ARG A 12 7.91 -10.02 17.02
N ASP A 13 7.65 -10.61 15.88
CA ASP A 13 6.56 -11.56 15.76
C ASP A 13 6.81 -12.80 16.61
N ARG A 14 5.73 -13.35 17.20
CA ARG A 14 5.78 -14.62 17.94
C ARG A 14 6.21 -15.82 17.07
N SER A 15 6.10 -15.71 15.76
CA SER A 15 6.54 -16.74 14.78
C SER A 15 8.01 -16.60 14.37
N GLY A 16 8.70 -15.52 14.75
CA GLY A 16 10.12 -15.29 14.44
C GLY A 16 10.45 -15.04 12.96
N THR A 17 9.44 -14.86 12.07
CA THR A 17 9.62 -14.80 10.62
C THR A 17 9.70 -13.38 10.05
N MET A 18 9.29 -12.35 10.81
CA MET A 18 9.28 -10.98 10.31
C MET A 18 9.52 -9.98 11.45
N ASP A 19 10.64 -9.25 11.38
CA ASP A 19 10.97 -8.17 12.32
C ASP A 19 10.47 -6.83 11.78
N PHE A 20 9.85 -6.03 12.64
CA PHE A 20 9.41 -4.67 12.34
C PHE A 20 10.21 -3.65 13.13
N GLN A 21 10.69 -2.63 12.44
CA GLN A 21 11.38 -1.50 13.02
C GLN A 21 10.51 -0.25 12.90
N LEU A 22 9.85 0.11 13.98
CA LEU A 22 8.98 1.29 14.01
C LEU A 22 9.79 2.54 14.32
N SER A 23 9.64 3.56 13.50
CA SER A 23 10.18 4.90 13.71
C SER A 23 9.28 5.94 13.02
N ARG A 24 9.50 7.20 13.37
CA ARG A 24 8.72 8.32 12.82
C ARG A 24 9.21 8.67 11.42
N HIS A 25 8.30 8.65 10.45
CA HIS A 25 8.58 8.98 9.06
C HIS A 25 7.59 10.02 8.52
N SER A 26 8.08 10.87 7.61
CA SER A 26 7.21 11.74 6.81
C SER A 26 6.46 10.91 5.77
N LEU A 27 5.15 10.84 5.89
CA LEU A 27 4.32 10.09 4.93
C LEU A 27 4.33 10.71 3.54
N PRO A 28 4.22 12.05 3.37
CA PRO A 28 4.40 12.65 2.04
C PRO A 28 5.73 12.31 1.38
N LEU A 29 6.83 12.36 2.12
CA LEU A 29 8.15 12.03 1.58
C LEU A 29 8.26 10.56 1.17
N LEU A 30 7.74 9.65 2.00
CA LEU A 30 7.69 8.22 1.69
C LEU A 30 6.98 7.97 0.37
N LEU A 31 5.79 8.56 0.19
CA LEU A 31 4.98 8.36 -1.02
C LEU A 31 5.59 9.06 -2.25
N LYS A 32 6.24 10.21 -2.09
CA LYS A 32 6.97 10.85 -3.19
C LYS A 32 8.14 9.98 -3.68
N ASN A 33 8.87 9.36 -2.76
CA ASN A 33 9.95 8.44 -3.12
C ASN A 33 9.41 7.21 -3.87
N VAL A 34 8.28 6.67 -3.45
CA VAL A 34 7.60 5.58 -4.16
C VAL A 34 7.17 6.03 -5.56
N HIS A 35 6.57 7.21 -5.69
CA HIS A 35 6.17 7.77 -6.99
C HIS A 35 7.35 7.87 -7.95
N ASP A 36 8.45 8.47 -7.53
CA ASP A 36 9.64 8.67 -8.36
C ASP A 36 10.22 7.34 -8.84
N SER A 37 10.26 6.35 -7.97
CA SER A 37 10.74 5.01 -8.28
C SER A 37 9.80 4.25 -9.21
N GLN A 38 8.50 4.25 -8.94
CA GLN A 38 7.50 3.47 -9.68
C GLN A 38 7.13 4.10 -11.03
N GLN A 39 7.24 5.41 -11.18
CA GLN A 39 6.94 6.10 -12.43
C GLN A 39 7.75 5.54 -13.60
N LEU A 40 9.01 5.15 -13.36
CA LEU A 40 9.90 4.58 -14.37
C LEU A 40 9.46 3.17 -14.84
N ASN A 41 8.63 2.50 -14.06
CA ASN A 41 8.19 1.12 -14.31
C ASN A 41 6.76 1.03 -14.86
N MET A 42 6.10 2.17 -15.10
CA MET A 42 4.73 2.15 -15.59
C MET A 42 4.66 1.67 -17.05
N PRO A 43 3.64 0.85 -17.40
CA PRO A 43 3.41 0.46 -18.78
C PRO A 43 3.14 1.68 -19.67
N PRO A 44 3.45 1.61 -20.98
CA PRO A 44 3.06 2.67 -21.92
C PRO A 44 1.56 2.94 -21.87
N GLY A 45 1.17 4.21 -21.81
CA GLY A 45 -0.24 4.63 -21.75
C GLY A 45 -0.86 4.58 -20.37
N VAL A 46 -0.08 4.26 -19.33
CA VAL A 46 -0.52 4.30 -17.93
C VAL A 46 0.20 5.43 -17.20
N GLU A 47 -0.57 6.34 -16.63
CA GLU A 47 -0.07 7.47 -15.84
C GLU A 47 -0.12 7.12 -14.34
N LEU A 48 0.95 7.43 -13.60
CA LEU A 48 0.99 7.27 -12.15
C LEU A 48 0.85 8.64 -11.48
N LEU A 49 -0.22 8.79 -10.69
CA LEU A 49 -0.58 10.03 -10.01
C LEU A 49 -0.45 9.88 -8.49
N LEU A 50 0.12 10.88 -7.84
CA LEU A 50 0.20 10.98 -6.38
C LEU A 50 -0.82 12.02 -5.88
N ASP A 51 -1.73 11.57 -5.01
CA ASP A 51 -2.77 12.41 -4.40
C ASP A 51 -2.58 12.44 -2.88
N ILE A 52 -2.07 13.55 -2.38
CA ILE A 52 -1.88 13.79 -0.95
C ILE A 52 -2.58 15.09 -0.56
N PRO A 53 -3.07 15.23 0.69
CA PRO A 53 -3.68 16.45 1.14
C PRO A 53 -2.75 17.65 0.99
N GLU A 54 -3.28 18.74 0.44
CA GLU A 54 -2.51 19.97 0.21
C GLU A 54 -1.89 20.49 1.50
N GLY A 55 -0.58 20.77 1.46
CA GLY A 55 0.15 21.29 2.61
C GLY A 55 0.34 20.28 3.76
N SER A 56 -0.04 19.03 3.58
CA SER A 56 0.12 18.03 4.63
C SER A 56 1.59 17.80 4.97
N LYS A 57 1.86 17.79 6.27
CA LYS A 57 3.16 17.44 6.86
C LYS A 57 3.01 16.21 7.76
N LYS A 58 2.17 15.28 7.36
CA LYS A 58 1.86 14.08 8.16
C LYS A 58 3.11 13.27 8.46
N TYR A 59 3.36 13.07 9.75
CA TYR A 59 4.32 12.08 10.23
C TYR A 59 3.59 10.86 10.77
N MET A 60 4.18 9.70 10.57
CA MET A 60 3.60 8.45 10.99
C MET A 60 4.68 7.57 11.64
N VAL A 61 4.35 6.94 12.76
CA VAL A 61 5.20 5.92 13.37
C VAL A 61 4.89 4.60 12.67
N THR A 62 5.83 4.13 11.87
CA THR A 62 5.66 2.93 11.05
C THR A 62 7.01 2.30 10.72
N ASP A 63 6.98 1.12 10.14
CA ASP A 63 8.14 0.54 9.47
C ASP A 63 8.19 1.02 8.03
N ASN A 64 9.14 1.90 7.73
CA ASN A 64 9.28 2.53 6.43
C ASN A 64 9.46 1.52 5.29
N VAL A 65 10.30 0.51 5.50
CA VAL A 65 10.59 -0.52 4.49
C VAL A 65 9.35 -1.38 4.22
N ARG A 66 8.66 -1.79 5.28
CA ARG A 66 7.45 -2.62 5.16
C ARG A 66 6.29 -1.86 4.55
N LEU A 67 6.09 -0.62 4.94
CA LEU A 67 5.02 0.21 4.36
C LEU A 67 5.28 0.49 2.88
N GLN A 68 6.52 0.79 2.49
CA GLN A 68 6.89 0.92 1.07
C GLN A 68 6.65 -0.38 0.31
N GLN A 69 6.94 -1.53 0.89
CA GLN A 69 6.68 -2.84 0.28
C GLN A 69 5.18 -3.03 -0.01
N VAL A 70 4.31 -2.64 0.93
CA VAL A 70 2.85 -2.69 0.74
C VAL A 70 2.43 -1.79 -0.43
N VAL A 71 2.83 -0.54 -0.43
CA VAL A 71 2.46 0.43 -1.47
C VAL A 71 2.99 -0.01 -2.83
N ASN A 72 4.25 -0.44 -2.91
CA ASN A 72 4.85 -0.96 -4.15
C ASN A 72 4.10 -2.18 -4.69
N ASN A 73 3.74 -3.14 -3.82
CA ASN A 73 2.98 -4.31 -4.24
C ASN A 73 1.59 -3.95 -4.79
N LEU A 74 0.91 -3.00 -4.16
CA LEU A 74 -0.40 -2.53 -4.63
C LEU A 74 -0.29 -1.79 -5.97
N ILE A 75 0.73 -0.97 -6.16
CA ILE A 75 0.98 -0.27 -7.44
C ILE A 75 1.35 -1.27 -8.54
N ASN A 76 2.22 -2.23 -8.26
CA ASN A 76 2.60 -3.27 -9.22
C ASN A 76 1.39 -4.12 -9.63
N ASN A 77 0.52 -4.44 -8.68
CA ASN A 77 -0.73 -5.14 -8.95
C ASN A 77 -1.66 -4.31 -9.85
N ALA A 78 -1.83 -3.03 -9.54
CA ALA A 78 -2.62 -2.12 -10.37
C ALA A 78 -2.08 -2.01 -11.80
N ALA A 79 -0.75 -1.95 -11.97
CA ALA A 79 -0.11 -1.89 -13.27
C ALA A 79 -0.35 -3.15 -14.12
N LYS A 80 -0.45 -4.33 -13.49
CA LYS A 80 -0.79 -5.59 -14.20
C LYS A 80 -2.20 -5.58 -14.78
N PHE A 81 -3.14 -4.90 -14.12
CA PHE A 81 -4.56 -4.89 -14.52
C PHE A 81 -4.97 -3.64 -15.31
N THR A 82 -4.05 -2.70 -15.52
CA THR A 82 -4.32 -1.46 -16.27
C THR A 82 -3.51 -1.44 -17.55
N THR A 83 -4.20 -1.52 -18.69
CA THR A 83 -3.57 -1.47 -20.02
C THR A 83 -3.44 -0.05 -20.55
N SER A 84 -4.40 0.80 -20.20
CA SER A 84 -4.37 2.24 -20.47
C SER A 84 -5.19 2.97 -19.41
N GLY A 85 -4.82 4.20 -19.11
CA GLY A 85 -5.49 5.02 -18.11
C GLY A 85 -4.55 5.51 -17.03
N SER A 86 -4.98 5.40 -15.77
CA SER A 86 -4.21 5.94 -14.64
C SER A 86 -4.26 5.04 -13.41
N ILE A 87 -3.21 5.19 -12.62
CA ILE A 87 -3.10 4.64 -11.26
C ILE A 87 -2.88 5.83 -10.34
N THR A 88 -3.76 6.02 -9.37
CA THR A 88 -3.67 7.10 -8.38
C THR A 88 -3.44 6.48 -7.02
N PHE A 89 -2.48 6.99 -6.28
CA PHE A 89 -2.22 6.58 -4.90
C PHE A 89 -1.95 7.78 -4.01
N GLY A 90 -2.20 7.62 -2.73
CA GLY A 90 -2.05 8.70 -1.76
C GLY A 90 -2.62 8.32 -0.42
N TYR A 91 -3.02 9.31 0.36
CA TYR A 91 -3.65 9.09 1.65
C TYR A 91 -4.64 10.20 2.01
N THR A 92 -5.52 9.86 2.93
CA THR A 92 -6.40 10.78 3.64
C THR A 92 -6.17 10.67 5.14
N GLU A 93 -6.33 11.76 5.86
CA GLU A 93 -6.30 11.78 7.32
C GLU A 93 -7.73 11.65 7.86
N ASP A 94 -7.99 10.58 8.58
CA ASP A 94 -9.32 10.31 9.13
C ASP A 94 -9.46 11.00 10.50
N GLU A 95 -10.69 11.44 10.85
CA GLU A 95 -10.95 12.18 12.09
C GLU A 95 -10.80 11.32 13.36
N ASP A 96 -10.78 10.01 13.24
CA ASP A 96 -10.78 9.05 14.36
C ASP A 96 -9.38 8.57 14.78
N GLY A 97 -8.32 9.25 14.35
CA GLY A 97 -6.93 8.86 14.66
C GLY A 97 -6.39 7.77 13.77
N TYR A 98 -6.93 7.63 12.57
CA TYR A 98 -6.45 6.74 11.52
C TYR A 98 -6.01 7.50 10.28
N THR A 99 -5.14 6.89 9.51
CA THR A 99 -4.73 7.34 8.19
C THR A 99 -5.07 6.27 7.17
N SER A 100 -5.75 6.64 6.11
CA SER A 100 -6.12 5.74 5.02
C SER A 100 -5.24 5.98 3.80
N LEU A 101 -4.39 5.01 3.48
CA LEU A 101 -3.64 4.98 2.22
C LEU A 101 -4.49 4.26 1.18
N PHE A 102 -4.41 4.69 -0.07
CA PHE A 102 -5.15 4.05 -1.16
C PHE A 102 -4.30 3.93 -2.42
N VAL A 103 -4.62 2.91 -3.21
CA VAL A 103 -4.13 2.73 -4.58
C VAL A 103 -5.35 2.40 -5.44
N GLU A 104 -5.64 3.25 -6.41
CA GLU A 104 -6.79 3.15 -7.29
C GLU A 104 -6.35 3.09 -8.75
N ASP A 105 -6.88 2.16 -9.50
CA ASP A 105 -6.64 2.04 -10.94
C ASP A 105 -7.93 2.13 -11.75
N THR A 106 -7.77 2.50 -13.02
CA THR A 106 -8.84 2.54 -14.01
C THR A 106 -8.82 1.34 -14.94
N GLY A 107 -8.29 0.21 -14.46
CA GLY A 107 -8.11 -1.00 -15.23
C GLY A 107 -9.38 -1.83 -15.40
N LYS A 108 -9.20 -3.10 -15.69
CA LYS A 108 -10.32 -4.02 -16.00
C LYS A 108 -11.23 -4.34 -14.82
N GLY A 109 -10.81 -4.03 -13.59
CA GLY A 109 -11.55 -4.39 -12.39
C GLY A 109 -11.45 -5.88 -12.04
N ILE A 110 -12.09 -6.26 -10.95
CA ILE A 110 -12.12 -7.62 -10.42
C ILE A 110 -13.57 -8.03 -10.21
N SER A 111 -13.91 -9.27 -10.55
CA SER A 111 -15.25 -9.82 -10.31
C SER A 111 -15.55 -9.90 -8.81
N LYS A 112 -16.84 -9.96 -8.46
CA LYS A 112 -17.26 -10.13 -7.06
C LYS A 112 -16.67 -11.41 -6.44
N GLU A 113 -16.56 -12.48 -7.20
CA GLU A 113 -15.92 -13.72 -6.75
C GLU A 113 -14.43 -13.53 -6.55
N GLY A 114 -13.73 -12.88 -7.48
CA GLY A 114 -12.31 -12.56 -7.38
C GLY A 114 -11.99 -11.72 -6.14
N VAL A 115 -12.82 -10.74 -5.83
CA VAL A 115 -12.66 -9.90 -4.61
C VAL A 115 -12.68 -10.73 -3.33
N ARG A 116 -13.49 -11.78 -3.27
CA ARG A 116 -13.55 -12.67 -2.08
C ARG A 116 -12.26 -13.42 -1.82
N HIS A 117 -11.46 -13.69 -2.86
CA HIS A 117 -10.29 -14.55 -2.80
C HIS A 117 -8.97 -13.79 -3.03
N ILE A 118 -9.03 -12.48 -3.31
CA ILE A 118 -7.87 -11.71 -3.80
C ILE A 118 -6.69 -11.69 -2.82
N PHE A 119 -6.93 -11.87 -1.51
CA PHE A 119 -5.89 -11.92 -0.49
C PHE A 119 -5.40 -13.34 -0.18
N GLU A 120 -6.01 -14.36 -0.76
CA GLU A 120 -5.56 -15.74 -0.58
C GLU A 120 -4.19 -15.96 -1.25
N ARG A 121 -3.34 -16.73 -0.60
CA ARG A 121 -2.02 -17.07 -1.14
C ARG A 121 -2.19 -17.88 -2.44
N PHE A 122 -1.38 -17.53 -3.43
CA PHE A 122 -1.38 -18.17 -4.77
C PHE A 122 -2.65 -17.93 -5.59
N TYR A 123 -3.62 -17.17 -5.09
CA TYR A 123 -4.79 -16.82 -5.89
C TYR A 123 -4.41 -15.82 -6.99
N LYS A 124 -4.89 -16.08 -8.20
CA LYS A 124 -4.76 -15.18 -9.36
C LYS A 124 -6.13 -14.98 -9.98
N VAL A 125 -6.43 -13.75 -10.36
CA VAL A 125 -7.69 -13.39 -11.04
C VAL A 125 -7.79 -14.06 -12.41
N ASP A 126 -6.65 -14.21 -13.10
CA ASP A 126 -6.52 -14.96 -14.33
C ASP A 126 -5.18 -15.71 -14.41
N ASN A 127 -5.12 -16.74 -15.27
CA ASN A 127 -3.93 -17.56 -15.42
C ASN A 127 -2.80 -16.87 -16.21
N PHE A 128 -3.08 -15.70 -16.80
CA PHE A 128 -2.13 -14.94 -17.61
C PHE A 128 -1.36 -13.89 -16.80
N THR A 129 -1.78 -13.62 -15.57
CA THR A 129 -1.09 -12.68 -14.68
C THR A 129 0.24 -13.28 -14.22
N GLN A 130 1.33 -12.56 -14.47
CA GLN A 130 2.66 -12.98 -14.01
C GLN A 130 2.76 -12.88 -12.48
N GLY A 131 3.55 -13.77 -11.89
CA GLY A 131 3.83 -13.80 -10.46
C GLY A 131 3.18 -14.99 -9.74
N ALA A 132 3.56 -15.22 -8.50
CA ALA A 132 3.14 -16.36 -7.70
C ALA A 132 1.80 -16.17 -6.95
N GLY A 133 1.17 -14.99 -7.03
CA GLY A 133 -0.04 -14.68 -6.26
C GLY A 133 0.21 -14.47 -4.76
N LEU A 134 1.41 -14.04 -4.38
CA LEU A 134 1.80 -13.82 -2.98
C LEU A 134 1.75 -12.35 -2.55
N GLY A 135 1.78 -11.40 -3.48
CA GLY A 135 1.94 -9.97 -3.19
C GLY A 135 0.85 -9.42 -2.28
N LEU A 136 -0.42 -9.73 -2.53
CA LEU A 136 -1.55 -9.25 -1.73
C LEU A 136 -1.65 -9.94 -0.36
N SER A 137 -1.33 -11.22 -0.27
CA SER A 137 -1.28 -11.92 1.01
C SER A 137 -0.16 -11.38 1.92
N ILE A 138 0.98 -11.02 1.34
CA ILE A 138 2.07 -10.35 2.06
C ILE A 138 1.64 -8.97 2.53
N CYS A 139 0.95 -8.18 1.69
CA CYS A 139 0.39 -6.88 2.09
C CYS A 139 -0.55 -7.02 3.29
N GLN A 140 -1.45 -7.98 3.26
CA GLN A 140 -2.38 -8.25 4.36
C GLN A 140 -1.63 -8.57 5.65
N THR A 141 -0.62 -9.44 5.59
CA THR A 141 0.21 -9.80 6.74
C THR A 141 0.92 -8.57 7.33
N ILE A 142 1.54 -7.75 6.50
CA ILE A 142 2.24 -6.53 6.95
C ILE A 142 1.26 -5.55 7.60
N VAL A 143 0.13 -5.30 6.96
CA VAL A 143 -0.89 -4.36 7.45
C VAL A 143 -1.46 -4.80 8.78
N GLU A 144 -1.76 -6.09 8.95
CA GLU A 144 -2.23 -6.66 10.23
C GLU A 144 -1.19 -6.49 11.34
N ARG A 145 0.10 -6.66 11.02
CA ARG A 145 1.21 -6.44 11.97
C ARG A 145 1.39 -4.98 12.37
N LEU A 146 1.01 -4.06 11.50
CA LEU A 146 0.96 -2.62 11.79
C LEU A 146 -0.36 -2.20 12.46
N HIS A 147 -1.19 -3.17 12.89
CA HIS A 147 -2.49 -2.97 13.53
C HIS A 147 -3.53 -2.28 12.66
N GLY A 148 -3.38 -2.39 11.35
CA GLY A 148 -4.29 -1.83 10.37
C GLY A 148 -5.20 -2.87 9.72
N THR A 149 -5.96 -2.40 8.75
CA THR A 149 -6.82 -3.21 7.89
C THR A 149 -6.57 -2.88 6.43
N ILE A 150 -6.72 -3.87 5.56
CA ILE A 150 -6.69 -3.69 4.12
C ILE A 150 -8.01 -4.14 3.53
N SER A 151 -8.56 -3.36 2.63
CA SER A 151 -9.82 -3.63 1.95
C SER A 151 -9.70 -3.34 0.46
N VAL A 152 -10.62 -3.89 -0.32
CA VAL A 152 -10.70 -3.72 -1.76
C VAL A 152 -12.13 -3.43 -2.18
N THR A 153 -12.29 -2.48 -3.07
CA THR A 153 -13.53 -2.24 -3.82
C THR A 153 -13.22 -2.29 -5.30
N SER A 154 -14.04 -2.95 -6.06
CA SER A 154 -13.82 -3.11 -7.50
C SER A 154 -15.13 -3.25 -8.24
N GLU A 155 -15.12 -2.76 -9.47
CA GLU A 155 -16.20 -2.93 -10.44
C GLU A 155 -15.59 -3.34 -11.78
N GLU A 156 -16.04 -4.48 -12.33
CA GLU A 156 -15.55 -4.95 -13.63
C GLU A 156 -15.76 -3.89 -14.71
N GLY A 157 -14.73 -3.63 -15.50
CA GLY A 157 -14.70 -2.64 -16.55
C GLY A 157 -14.45 -1.19 -16.09
N LYS A 158 -14.38 -0.93 -14.80
CA LYS A 158 -14.16 0.43 -14.26
C LYS A 158 -12.86 0.58 -13.48
N GLY A 159 -12.44 -0.43 -12.74
CA GLY A 159 -11.20 -0.43 -12.00
C GLY A 159 -11.31 -0.96 -10.59
N THR A 160 -10.23 -0.78 -9.85
CA THR A 160 -10.07 -1.34 -8.49
C THR A 160 -9.45 -0.31 -7.57
N ARG A 161 -9.90 -0.27 -6.33
CA ARG A 161 -9.31 0.55 -5.26
C ARG A 161 -8.99 -0.34 -4.06
N PHE A 162 -7.72 -0.35 -3.67
CA PHE A 162 -7.26 -0.90 -2.39
C PHE A 162 -7.10 0.21 -1.38
N THR A 163 -7.55 -0.02 -0.16
CA THR A 163 -7.43 0.92 0.95
C THR A 163 -6.74 0.24 2.13
N VAL A 164 -5.68 0.86 2.63
CA VAL A 164 -4.93 0.44 3.81
C VAL A 164 -5.18 1.48 4.90
N ARG A 165 -5.87 1.07 5.97
CA ARG A 165 -6.20 1.94 7.09
C ARG A 165 -5.30 1.61 8.27
N LEU A 166 -4.49 2.56 8.70
CA LEU A 166 -3.50 2.41 9.76
C LEU A 166 -3.81 3.34 10.93
N PRO A 167 -3.68 2.88 12.18
CA PRO A 167 -3.82 3.75 13.34
C PRO A 167 -2.64 4.72 13.43
N ASP A 168 -2.92 5.96 13.83
CA ASP A 168 -1.90 6.93 14.18
C ASP A 168 -1.36 6.58 15.57
N ILE A 169 -0.21 5.93 15.62
CA ILE A 169 0.44 5.55 16.88
C ILE A 169 1.09 6.82 17.44
N SER A 170 0.66 7.25 18.63
CA SER A 170 1.36 8.27 19.41
C SER A 170 2.65 7.70 19.99
N GLU A 171 3.72 8.52 19.99
CA GLU A 171 5.00 8.19 20.62
C GLU A 171 4.86 7.90 22.13
#